data_8687cb0a4f89b0588cbbcdad471cd50e
#
_entry.id   8687cb0a4f89b0588cbbcdad471cd50e
#
_cell.length_a   1.000
_cell.length_b   1.000
_cell.length_c   1.000
_cell.angle_alpha   90.00
_cell.angle_beta   90.00
_cell.angle_gamma   90.00
#
_symmetry.space_group_name_H-M   'P 1'
#
loop_
_entity.id
_entity.type
_entity.pdbx_description
1 polymer ?
#
loop_
_entity_poly.entity_id
_entity_poly.type
_entity_poly.pdbx_seq_one_letter_code
_entity_poly.pdbx_strand_id
1 'polypeptide(L)'
;MIKITKENIIPYLKEHLPDFDDSLPVNISMVGEGTEEEDGDGYVNYIYRVQTPKESLVLKQGTDISRVSQQEIATYRNRLEYNSMRIFYAITPEYVPYLKFQDRENNVFVMEDVSDLKVVRFQLNKNKMFPELGRQCGEFMAKTEFCTSEYYLSREKYRGLQKHFENTELRRIMEDQMFLDCFGCDVDYSLGNNFADFASQFSKDSRYRTELYKLRRKFMSHADGLIHADLHTSNILASRDEMKVIDMEFAFMGPFGYDLGYLVGNLISQYCAACFKRFPSEQNRKQFKAYLLATIKSLIETYMKTFTLCWERSVKERYRGQQGLLQSILQEVMVDMPGYASMVNWFRSVSDIPYPDFDVIENKDDKRNATVLSLMIDWGIMFGRYKYQSADDLIETIIGIEEEFRKSL
;
A
#
# COMPACT_ATOMS: atom_id res chain seq x y z
N MET A 1 -25.81 -15.90 -5.90
CA MET A 1 -24.52 -15.49 -6.51
C MET A 1 -24.06 -16.61 -7.44
N ILE A 2 -23.79 -16.31 -8.70
CA ILE A 2 -23.21 -17.24 -9.69
C ILE A 2 -21.69 -17.23 -9.49
N LYS A 3 -21.06 -18.40 -9.34
CA LYS A 3 -19.61 -18.48 -9.34
C LYS A 3 -19.11 -18.39 -10.78
N ILE A 4 -18.24 -17.41 -11.03
CA ILE A 4 -17.59 -17.26 -12.34
C ILE A 4 -16.45 -18.30 -12.44
N THR A 5 -16.39 -18.96 -13.59
CA THR A 5 -15.39 -19.98 -13.95
C THR A 5 -14.91 -19.74 -15.38
N LYS A 6 -13.83 -20.41 -15.78
CA LYS A 6 -13.33 -20.32 -17.17
C LYS A 6 -14.38 -20.75 -18.21
N GLU A 7 -15.30 -21.63 -17.82
CA GLU A 7 -16.35 -22.18 -18.72
C GLU A 7 -17.51 -21.20 -18.94
N ASN A 8 -17.84 -20.37 -17.93
CA ASN A 8 -19.01 -19.49 -17.99
C ASN A 8 -18.69 -18.01 -18.15
N ILE A 9 -17.42 -17.60 -18.09
CA ILE A 9 -17.02 -16.18 -18.14
C ILE A 9 -17.35 -15.51 -19.48
N ILE A 10 -17.24 -16.22 -20.62
CA ILE A 10 -17.56 -15.65 -21.95
C ILE A 10 -19.06 -15.35 -22.06
N PRO A 11 -19.99 -16.30 -21.82
CA PRO A 11 -21.42 -15.99 -21.80
C PRO A 11 -21.77 -14.86 -20.83
N TYR A 12 -21.13 -14.86 -19.64
CA TYR A 12 -21.34 -13.81 -18.64
C TYR A 12 -20.90 -12.43 -19.15
N LEU A 13 -19.73 -12.31 -19.78
CA LEU A 13 -19.26 -11.04 -20.34
C LEU A 13 -20.16 -10.55 -21.47
N LYS A 14 -20.66 -11.41 -22.35
CA LYS A 14 -21.59 -11.05 -23.43
C LYS A 14 -22.90 -10.48 -22.90
N GLU A 15 -23.41 -11.03 -21.80
CA GLU A 15 -24.63 -10.52 -21.18
C GLU A 15 -24.48 -9.10 -20.63
N HIS A 16 -23.30 -8.78 -20.09
CA HIS A 16 -23.04 -7.51 -19.39
C HIS A 16 -22.28 -6.48 -20.20
N LEU A 17 -21.56 -6.90 -21.26
CA LEU A 17 -20.81 -6.07 -22.20
C LEU A 17 -21.26 -6.40 -23.64
N PRO A 18 -22.29 -5.75 -24.17
CA PRO A 18 -22.83 -6.05 -25.50
C PRO A 18 -21.79 -5.93 -26.63
N ASP A 19 -20.77 -5.09 -26.43
CA ASP A 19 -19.68 -4.88 -27.40
C ASP A 19 -18.54 -5.90 -27.29
N PHE A 20 -18.62 -6.85 -26.35
CA PHE A 20 -17.61 -7.91 -26.20
C PHE A 20 -17.65 -8.87 -27.39
N ASP A 21 -16.55 -8.95 -28.13
CA ASP A 21 -16.42 -9.71 -29.36
C ASP A 21 -15.82 -11.10 -29.12
N ASP A 22 -16.68 -12.10 -28.96
CA ASP A 22 -16.31 -13.50 -28.81
C ASP A 22 -16.15 -14.27 -30.13
N SER A 23 -16.33 -13.60 -31.30
CA SER A 23 -16.01 -14.18 -32.59
C SER A 23 -14.50 -14.35 -32.81
N LEU A 24 -13.70 -13.67 -32.00
CA LEU A 24 -12.24 -13.74 -31.98
C LEU A 24 -11.76 -14.81 -30.98
N PRO A 25 -10.53 -15.33 -31.16
CA PRO A 25 -9.92 -16.20 -30.15
C PRO A 25 -9.86 -15.50 -28.79
N VAL A 26 -10.40 -16.18 -27.76
CA VAL A 26 -10.39 -15.67 -26.38
C VAL A 26 -9.46 -16.53 -25.54
N ASN A 27 -8.47 -15.90 -24.90
CA ASN A 27 -7.61 -16.53 -23.92
C ASN A 27 -8.08 -16.15 -22.51
N ILE A 28 -8.26 -17.15 -21.62
CA ILE A 28 -8.69 -16.95 -20.25
C ILE A 28 -7.64 -17.54 -19.32
N SER A 29 -7.06 -16.71 -18.48
CA SER A 29 -6.17 -17.11 -17.41
C SER A 29 -6.70 -16.63 -16.06
N MET A 30 -6.36 -17.34 -14.98
CA MET A 30 -6.68 -16.88 -13.62
C MET A 30 -5.38 -16.42 -12.96
N VAL A 31 -5.41 -15.24 -12.38
CA VAL A 31 -4.27 -14.65 -11.66
C VAL A 31 -3.97 -15.49 -10.42
N GLY A 32 -2.70 -15.83 -10.23
CA GLY A 32 -2.24 -16.66 -9.11
C GLY A 32 -2.45 -18.18 -9.30
N GLU A 33 -2.78 -18.68 -10.50
CA GLU A 33 -2.72 -20.13 -10.85
C GLU A 33 -1.38 -20.55 -11.45
N GLY A 34 -0.54 -19.60 -11.86
CA GLY A 34 0.76 -19.89 -12.46
C GLY A 34 1.88 -19.97 -11.43
N THR A 35 3.03 -20.51 -11.85
CA THR A 35 4.28 -20.50 -11.08
C THR A 35 5.01 -19.17 -11.16
N GLU A 36 4.48 -18.18 -11.87
CA GLU A 36 5.11 -16.90 -12.07
C GLU A 36 4.62 -15.91 -11.00
N GLU A 37 5.52 -15.56 -10.10
CA GLU A 37 5.37 -14.49 -9.08
C GLU A 37 5.02 -13.13 -9.71
N GLU A 38 5.07 -13.02 -11.04
CA GLU A 38 4.89 -11.76 -11.77
C GLU A 38 3.42 -11.31 -11.90
N ASP A 39 2.46 -12.22 -11.66
CA ASP A 39 1.03 -11.96 -11.90
C ASP A 39 0.27 -11.37 -10.69
N GLY A 40 0.92 -11.19 -9.55
CA GLY A 40 0.29 -10.66 -8.33
C GLY A 40 -0.22 -11.72 -7.36
N ASP A 41 -0.50 -11.28 -6.15
CA ASP A 41 -0.72 -12.17 -4.99
C ASP A 41 -2.13 -12.77 -4.90
N GLY A 42 -3.05 -12.55 -5.78
CA GLY A 42 -4.43 -13.11 -5.94
C GLY A 42 -5.01 -14.03 -4.84
N TYR A 43 -4.72 -13.75 -3.55
CA TYR A 43 -5.00 -14.69 -2.44
C TYR A 43 -6.47 -14.74 -2.03
N VAL A 44 -7.19 -13.63 -2.15
CA VAL A 44 -8.52 -13.48 -1.55
C VAL A 44 -9.64 -13.66 -2.58
N ASN A 45 -9.51 -13.03 -3.75
CA ASN A 45 -10.54 -12.94 -4.77
C ASN A 45 -10.27 -13.87 -5.96
N TYR A 46 -11.31 -14.21 -6.73
CA TYR A 46 -11.17 -14.85 -8.02
C TYR A 46 -10.94 -13.76 -9.07
N ILE A 47 -9.77 -13.78 -9.71
CA ILE A 47 -9.35 -12.78 -10.69
C ILE A 47 -9.05 -13.48 -12.00
N TYR A 48 -9.84 -13.15 -13.04
CA TYR A 48 -9.67 -13.70 -14.37
C TYR A 48 -9.19 -12.61 -15.32
N ARG A 49 -8.18 -12.92 -16.13
CA ARG A 49 -7.78 -12.14 -17.28
C ARG A 49 -8.40 -12.74 -18.52
N VAL A 50 -9.12 -11.93 -19.29
CA VAL A 50 -9.81 -12.33 -20.52
C VAL A 50 -9.26 -11.50 -21.66
N GLN A 51 -8.55 -12.14 -22.58
CA GLN A 51 -7.81 -11.47 -23.64
C GLN A 51 -8.37 -11.87 -25.00
N THR A 52 -8.66 -10.89 -25.83
CA THR A 52 -8.93 -11.01 -27.25
C THR A 52 -7.87 -10.24 -28.05
N PRO A 53 -7.77 -10.41 -29.39
CA PRO A 53 -6.88 -9.57 -30.20
C PRO A 53 -7.20 -8.07 -30.17
N LYS A 54 -8.38 -7.68 -29.71
CA LYS A 54 -8.83 -6.27 -29.68
C LYS A 54 -8.75 -5.64 -28.31
N GLU A 55 -9.00 -6.41 -27.23
CA GLU A 55 -9.02 -5.90 -25.88
C GLU A 55 -8.58 -6.97 -24.87
N SER A 56 -8.09 -6.52 -23.73
CA SER A 56 -7.82 -7.34 -22.57
C SER A 56 -8.57 -6.78 -21.36
N LEU A 57 -9.24 -7.64 -20.61
CA LEU A 57 -10.08 -7.30 -19.48
C LEU A 57 -9.67 -8.11 -18.26
N VAL A 58 -9.83 -7.50 -17.08
CA VAL A 58 -9.72 -8.20 -15.80
C VAL A 58 -11.09 -8.24 -15.14
N LEU A 59 -11.57 -9.44 -14.84
CA LEU A 59 -12.77 -9.69 -14.06
C LEU A 59 -12.37 -10.11 -12.64
N LYS A 60 -12.85 -9.37 -11.64
CA LYS A 60 -12.62 -9.67 -10.23
C LYS A 60 -13.94 -10.03 -9.55
N GLN A 61 -14.01 -11.23 -8.94
CA GLN A 61 -15.15 -11.69 -8.16
C GLN A 61 -14.78 -11.88 -6.70
N GLY A 62 -15.52 -11.22 -5.81
CA GLY A 62 -15.45 -11.42 -4.36
C GLY A 62 -16.42 -12.50 -3.90
N THR A 63 -15.95 -13.47 -3.15
CA THR A 63 -16.77 -14.51 -2.51
C THR A 63 -16.76 -14.34 -0.98
N ASP A 64 -17.65 -15.03 -0.30
CA ASP A 64 -17.76 -15.08 1.16
C ASP A 64 -16.66 -15.91 1.84
N ILE A 65 -15.89 -16.64 1.03
CA ILE A 65 -14.74 -17.43 1.49
C ILE A 65 -13.52 -16.98 0.69
N SER A 66 -12.44 -16.65 1.40
CA SER A 66 -11.15 -16.34 0.78
C SER A 66 -10.63 -17.50 -0.04
N ARG A 67 -10.14 -17.25 -1.24
CA ARG A 67 -9.70 -18.28 -2.18
C ARG A 67 -8.59 -19.17 -1.62
N VAL A 68 -7.63 -18.59 -0.93
CA VAL A 68 -6.45 -19.33 -0.43
C VAL A 68 -6.58 -19.69 1.04
N SER A 69 -6.90 -18.74 1.92
CA SER A 69 -7.00 -19.01 3.36
C SER A 69 -8.22 -19.84 3.76
N GLN A 70 -9.24 -19.94 2.88
CA GLN A 70 -10.52 -20.62 3.15
C GLN A 70 -11.25 -20.07 4.38
N GLN A 71 -10.95 -18.84 4.80
CA GLN A 71 -11.62 -18.14 5.88
C GLN A 71 -12.80 -17.33 5.36
N GLU A 72 -13.82 -17.18 6.18
CA GLU A 72 -14.95 -16.29 5.89
C GLU A 72 -14.47 -14.83 5.81
N ILE A 73 -14.95 -14.12 4.81
CA ILE A 73 -14.63 -12.72 4.57
C ILE A 73 -15.82 -11.98 3.99
N ALA A 74 -16.02 -10.72 4.40
CA ALA A 74 -17.15 -9.93 3.97
C ALA A 74 -17.22 -9.73 2.45
N THR A 75 -18.33 -10.09 1.83
CA THR A 75 -18.54 -9.95 0.37
C THR A 75 -18.70 -8.50 -0.06
N TYR A 76 -19.15 -7.60 0.82
CA TYR A 76 -19.35 -6.18 0.51
C TYR A 76 -18.03 -5.47 0.16
N ARG A 77 -16.86 -6.06 0.47
CA ARG A 77 -15.53 -5.51 0.12
C ARG A 77 -15.37 -5.26 -1.38
N ASN A 78 -15.89 -6.17 -2.23
CA ASN A 78 -15.87 -6.00 -3.69
C ASN A 78 -16.63 -4.74 -4.14
N ARG A 79 -17.75 -4.44 -3.49
CA ARG A 79 -18.50 -3.19 -3.74
C ARG A 79 -17.75 -1.95 -3.26
N LEU A 80 -17.08 -2.05 -2.11
CA LEU A 80 -16.26 -0.94 -1.60
C LEU A 80 -15.08 -0.69 -2.52
N GLU A 81 -14.38 -1.74 -2.95
CA GLU A 81 -13.30 -1.64 -3.92
C GLU A 81 -13.74 -0.97 -5.23
N TYR A 82 -14.82 -1.43 -5.83
CA TYR A 82 -15.36 -0.81 -7.03
C TYR A 82 -15.69 0.68 -6.83
N ASN A 83 -16.29 1.03 -5.70
CA ASN A 83 -16.67 2.42 -5.43
C ASN A 83 -15.47 3.32 -5.12
N SER A 84 -14.46 2.83 -4.40
CA SER A 84 -13.20 3.56 -4.17
C SER A 84 -12.44 3.78 -5.48
N MET A 85 -12.31 2.74 -6.31
CA MET A 85 -11.70 2.86 -7.64
C MET A 85 -12.42 3.90 -8.51
N ARG A 86 -13.76 3.92 -8.52
CA ARG A 86 -14.53 4.94 -9.25
C ARG A 86 -14.23 6.35 -8.79
N ILE A 87 -14.13 6.56 -7.46
CA ILE A 87 -13.84 7.88 -6.90
C ILE A 87 -12.41 8.28 -7.26
N PHE A 88 -11.45 7.38 -7.06
CA PHE A 88 -10.06 7.64 -7.37
C PHE A 88 -9.82 7.84 -8.86
N TYR A 89 -10.47 7.05 -9.73
CA TYR A 89 -10.43 7.26 -11.18
C TYR A 89 -10.99 8.62 -11.58
N ALA A 90 -12.07 9.09 -10.96
CA ALA A 90 -12.62 10.42 -11.27
C ALA A 90 -11.68 11.57 -10.85
N ILE A 91 -10.76 11.33 -9.92
CA ILE A 91 -9.79 12.31 -9.43
C ILE A 91 -8.46 12.19 -10.18
N THR A 92 -8.00 10.95 -10.41
CA THR A 92 -6.68 10.61 -10.98
C THR A 92 -6.81 9.45 -11.98
N PRO A 93 -7.44 9.65 -13.14
CA PRO A 93 -7.66 8.58 -14.12
C PRO A 93 -6.35 7.98 -14.65
N GLU A 94 -5.26 8.75 -14.60
CA GLU A 94 -3.92 8.30 -14.96
C GLU A 94 -3.37 7.21 -14.04
N TYR A 95 -3.84 7.13 -12.76
CA TYR A 95 -3.28 6.23 -11.74
C TYR A 95 -4.19 5.07 -11.33
N VAL A 96 -5.38 4.96 -11.90
CA VAL A 96 -6.35 3.91 -11.53
C VAL A 96 -6.86 3.23 -12.81
N PRO A 97 -7.04 1.90 -12.82
CA PRO A 97 -7.63 1.22 -13.97
C PRO A 97 -9.05 1.69 -14.27
N TYR A 98 -9.38 1.76 -15.57
CA TYR A 98 -10.73 2.08 -16.02
C TYR A 98 -11.70 0.94 -15.69
N LEU A 99 -12.83 1.27 -15.08
CA LEU A 99 -13.90 0.32 -14.74
C LEU A 99 -14.93 0.22 -15.87
N LYS A 100 -15.17 -0.99 -16.36
CA LYS A 100 -16.16 -1.27 -17.41
C LYS A 100 -17.57 -1.39 -16.85
N PHE A 101 -17.81 -2.30 -15.90
CA PHE A 101 -19.12 -2.47 -15.23
C PHE A 101 -18.99 -3.12 -13.87
N GLN A 102 -20.08 -3.11 -13.09
CA GLN A 102 -20.24 -3.84 -11.83
C GLN A 102 -21.55 -4.62 -11.85
N ASP A 103 -21.48 -5.89 -11.45
CA ASP A 103 -22.63 -6.72 -11.07
C ASP A 103 -22.63 -6.94 -9.55
N ARG A 104 -23.55 -6.26 -8.88
CA ARG A 104 -23.68 -6.30 -7.42
C ARG A 104 -24.27 -7.61 -6.90
N GLU A 105 -25.10 -8.29 -7.68
CA GLU A 105 -25.76 -9.54 -7.28
C GLU A 105 -24.75 -10.68 -7.21
N ASN A 106 -23.76 -10.65 -8.11
CA ASN A 106 -22.70 -11.65 -8.20
C ASN A 106 -21.36 -11.21 -7.60
N ASN A 107 -21.28 -10.00 -6.99
CA ASN A 107 -20.06 -9.40 -6.46
C ASN A 107 -18.91 -9.42 -7.48
N VAL A 108 -19.21 -9.02 -8.72
CA VAL A 108 -18.27 -8.98 -9.83
C VAL A 108 -18.10 -7.54 -10.28
N PHE A 109 -16.89 -7.18 -10.63
CA PHE A 109 -16.64 -6.03 -11.50
C PHE A 109 -15.60 -6.36 -12.56
N VAL A 110 -15.65 -5.61 -13.66
CA VAL A 110 -14.71 -5.73 -14.78
C VAL A 110 -14.02 -4.41 -14.99
N MET A 111 -12.72 -4.48 -15.21
CA MET A 111 -11.85 -3.34 -15.47
C MET A 111 -10.90 -3.62 -16.64
N GLU A 112 -10.23 -2.58 -17.12
CA GLU A 112 -9.14 -2.74 -18.10
C GLU A 112 -8.03 -3.62 -17.52
N ASP A 113 -7.38 -4.39 -18.38
CA ASP A 113 -6.18 -5.12 -18.05
C ASP A 113 -4.96 -4.17 -18.14
N VAL A 114 -4.23 -4.08 -17.06
CA VAL A 114 -3.01 -3.25 -16.95
C VAL A 114 -1.75 -4.11 -16.80
N SER A 115 -1.79 -5.36 -17.26
CA SER A 115 -0.67 -6.31 -17.12
C SER A 115 0.56 -6.00 -17.97
N ASP A 116 0.48 -5.01 -18.85
CA ASP A 116 1.66 -4.41 -19.50
C ASP A 116 2.60 -3.78 -18.45
N LEU A 117 2.03 -3.26 -17.37
CA LEU A 117 2.76 -2.82 -16.19
C LEU A 117 3.13 -4.03 -15.32
N LYS A 118 4.16 -3.87 -14.52
CA LYS A 118 4.68 -4.95 -13.65
C LYS A 118 4.50 -4.60 -12.19
N VAL A 119 4.19 -5.59 -11.37
CA VAL A 119 4.07 -5.43 -9.91
C VAL A 119 5.38 -4.91 -9.34
N VAL A 120 5.32 -3.73 -8.73
CA VAL A 120 6.51 -2.98 -8.28
C VAL A 120 7.36 -3.79 -7.31
N ARG A 121 6.76 -4.50 -6.35
CA ARG A 121 7.49 -5.31 -5.37
C ARG A 121 8.42 -6.32 -6.01
N PHE A 122 7.92 -7.15 -6.92
CA PHE A 122 8.72 -8.18 -7.56
C PHE A 122 9.83 -7.60 -8.46
N GLN A 123 9.58 -6.43 -9.03
CA GLN A 123 10.60 -5.75 -9.83
C GLN A 123 11.69 -5.10 -8.94
N LEU A 124 11.33 -4.51 -7.80
CA LEU A 124 12.29 -4.01 -6.81
C LEU A 124 13.13 -5.17 -6.24
N ASN A 125 12.54 -6.34 -6.04
CA ASN A 125 13.26 -7.54 -5.64
C ASN A 125 14.33 -7.94 -6.68
N LYS A 126 14.06 -7.70 -7.97
CA LYS A 126 14.99 -7.89 -9.10
C LYS A 126 15.89 -6.65 -9.34
N ASN A 127 15.95 -5.71 -8.43
CA ASN A 127 16.73 -4.47 -8.50
C ASN A 127 16.36 -3.54 -9.66
N LYS A 128 15.13 -3.63 -10.17
CA LYS A 128 14.62 -2.68 -11.17
C LYS A 128 14.27 -1.36 -10.51
N MET A 129 14.46 -0.26 -11.22
CA MET A 129 14.21 1.10 -10.76
C MET A 129 13.11 1.75 -11.61
N PHE A 130 12.21 2.47 -10.91
CA PHE A 130 11.10 3.22 -11.51
C PHE A 130 11.29 4.70 -11.17
N PRO A 131 11.89 5.51 -12.06
CA PRO A 131 12.29 6.89 -11.74
C PRO A 131 11.14 7.79 -11.28
N GLU A 132 9.92 7.54 -11.80
CA GLU A 132 8.73 8.35 -11.53
C GLU A 132 7.89 7.85 -10.36
N LEU A 133 8.20 6.68 -9.78
CA LEU A 133 7.36 6.01 -8.79
C LEU A 133 7.02 6.92 -7.60
N GLY A 134 8.04 7.53 -6.98
CA GLY A 134 7.83 8.39 -5.83
C GLY A 134 6.93 9.58 -6.15
N ARG A 135 7.17 10.24 -7.29
CA ARG A 135 6.35 11.37 -7.75
C ARG A 135 4.91 10.96 -8.01
N GLN A 136 4.71 9.88 -8.77
CA GLN A 136 3.37 9.43 -9.16
C GLN A 136 2.55 8.98 -7.94
N CYS A 137 3.14 8.22 -7.03
CA CYS A 137 2.47 7.80 -5.78
C CYS A 137 2.14 9.00 -4.88
N GLY A 138 3.06 9.95 -4.71
CA GLY A 138 2.82 11.16 -3.93
C GLY A 138 1.70 12.03 -4.51
N GLU A 139 1.65 12.15 -5.82
CA GLU A 139 0.60 12.88 -6.53
C GLU A 139 -0.77 12.18 -6.40
N PHE A 140 -0.81 10.86 -6.58
CA PHE A 140 -2.03 10.06 -6.41
C PHE A 140 -2.62 10.25 -5.01
N MET A 141 -1.85 9.97 -3.96
CA MET A 141 -2.33 10.06 -2.59
C MET A 141 -2.78 11.47 -2.21
N ALA A 142 -1.98 12.49 -2.50
CA ALA A 142 -2.32 13.87 -2.14
C ALA A 142 -3.61 14.35 -2.82
N LYS A 143 -3.81 14.03 -4.11
CA LYS A 143 -5.03 14.40 -4.83
C LYS A 143 -6.25 13.66 -4.30
N THR A 144 -6.17 12.34 -4.12
CA THR A 144 -7.30 11.51 -3.67
C THR A 144 -7.71 11.85 -2.26
N GLU A 145 -6.76 11.99 -1.35
CA GLU A 145 -7.02 12.38 0.04
C GLU A 145 -7.60 13.80 0.14
N PHE A 146 -7.01 14.78 -0.54
CA PHE A 146 -7.54 16.15 -0.52
C PHE A 146 -8.94 16.24 -1.12
N CYS A 147 -9.16 15.65 -2.31
CA CYS A 147 -10.44 15.76 -3.03
C CYS A 147 -11.59 14.98 -2.38
N THR A 148 -11.29 14.08 -1.42
CA THR A 148 -12.30 13.37 -0.63
C THR A 148 -12.47 13.92 0.78
N SER A 149 -11.70 14.95 1.15
CA SER A 149 -11.70 15.57 2.47
C SER A 149 -12.84 16.57 2.69
N GLU A 150 -13.05 16.94 3.96
CA GLU A 150 -13.97 18.02 4.31
C GLU A 150 -13.51 19.39 3.78
N TYR A 151 -12.24 19.55 3.46
CA TYR A 151 -11.69 20.81 2.93
C TYR A 151 -12.11 21.08 1.49
N TYR A 152 -12.46 20.03 0.75
CA TYR A 152 -12.90 20.11 -0.65
C TYR A 152 -14.39 19.82 -0.84
N LEU A 153 -14.91 18.74 -0.26
CA LEU A 153 -16.28 18.27 -0.48
C LEU A 153 -17.33 19.10 0.28
N SER A 154 -18.55 19.18 -0.26
CA SER A 154 -19.69 19.67 0.53
C SER A 154 -19.90 18.77 1.76
N ARG A 155 -20.56 19.32 2.80
CA ARG A 155 -20.85 18.57 4.02
C ARG A 155 -21.59 17.27 3.75
N GLU A 156 -22.57 17.31 2.87
CA GLU A 156 -23.42 16.16 2.52
C GLU A 156 -22.59 15.07 1.84
N LYS A 157 -21.76 15.44 0.85
CA LYS A 157 -20.88 14.50 0.15
C LYS A 157 -19.84 13.88 1.09
N TYR A 158 -19.19 14.70 1.90
CA TYR A 158 -18.21 14.22 2.87
C TYR A 158 -18.83 13.26 3.90
N ARG A 159 -19.99 13.60 4.48
CA ARG A 159 -20.70 12.69 5.40
C ARG A 159 -21.22 11.43 4.71
N GLY A 160 -21.60 11.56 3.43
CA GLY A 160 -21.97 10.41 2.58
C GLY A 160 -20.81 9.43 2.40
N LEU A 161 -19.59 9.93 2.16
CA LEU A 161 -18.40 9.09 2.08
C LEU A 161 -18.08 8.40 3.41
N GLN A 162 -18.12 9.12 4.53
CA GLN A 162 -17.89 8.53 5.85
C GLN A 162 -18.85 7.35 6.13
N LYS A 163 -20.13 7.51 5.82
CA LYS A 163 -21.12 6.45 5.99
C LYS A 163 -20.90 5.28 5.02
N HIS A 164 -20.52 5.58 3.77
CA HIS A 164 -20.36 4.56 2.74
C HIS A 164 -19.09 3.73 2.92
N PHE A 165 -18.01 4.37 3.34
CA PHE A 165 -16.68 3.77 3.55
C PHE A 165 -16.37 3.58 5.04
N GLU A 166 -17.33 3.07 5.81
CA GLU A 166 -17.09 2.68 7.19
C GLU A 166 -16.17 1.45 7.28
N ASN A 167 -16.38 0.49 6.37
CA ASN A 167 -15.56 -0.72 6.15
C ASN A 167 -15.19 -1.48 7.43
N THR A 168 -16.14 -1.71 8.28
CA THR A 168 -15.97 -2.13 9.67
C THR A 168 -15.14 -3.43 9.81
N GLU A 169 -15.39 -4.44 8.96
CA GLU A 169 -14.73 -5.74 9.10
C GLU A 169 -13.27 -5.72 8.65
N LEU A 170 -13.00 -5.18 7.45
CA LEU A 170 -11.62 -5.13 6.94
C LEU A 170 -10.77 -4.12 7.72
N ARG A 171 -11.38 -3.00 8.10
CA ARG A 171 -10.74 -2.02 8.96
C ARG A 171 -10.35 -2.61 10.32
N ARG A 172 -11.22 -3.46 10.92
CA ARG A 172 -10.92 -4.15 12.17
C ARG A 172 -9.66 -5.03 12.05
N ILE A 173 -9.46 -5.69 10.90
CA ILE A 173 -8.23 -6.45 10.65
C ILE A 173 -7.01 -5.55 10.84
N MET A 174 -7.02 -4.37 10.21
CA MET A 174 -5.92 -3.41 10.38
C MET A 174 -5.81 -2.89 11.81
N GLU A 175 -6.93 -2.52 12.44
CA GLU A 175 -6.97 -1.98 13.81
C GLU A 175 -6.45 -2.94 14.87
N ASP A 176 -6.72 -4.23 14.72
CA ASP A 176 -6.34 -5.24 15.71
C ASP A 176 -4.99 -5.87 15.36
N GLN A 177 -4.81 -6.41 14.16
CA GLN A 177 -3.59 -7.14 13.81
C GLN A 177 -2.34 -6.24 13.78
N MET A 178 -2.43 -5.08 13.13
CA MET A 178 -1.25 -4.24 12.96
C MET A 178 -0.88 -3.43 14.21
N PHE A 179 -1.86 -3.07 15.04
CA PHE A 179 -1.60 -2.20 16.19
C PHE A 179 -1.60 -2.93 17.55
N LEU A 180 -2.20 -4.11 17.66
CA LEU A 180 -2.36 -4.80 18.92
C LEU A 180 -1.78 -6.22 18.92
N ASP A 181 -2.22 -7.06 17.97
CA ASP A 181 -1.93 -8.49 18.01
C ASP A 181 -0.46 -8.78 17.74
N CYS A 182 0.20 -7.95 16.93
CA CYS A 182 1.64 -8.06 16.67
C CYS A 182 2.53 -7.97 17.92
N PHE A 183 2.01 -7.50 19.06
CA PHE A 183 2.73 -7.52 20.34
C PHE A 183 2.43 -8.75 21.20
N GLY A 184 1.42 -9.51 20.86
CA GLY A 184 1.05 -10.76 21.50
C GLY A 184 1.47 -12.02 20.74
N CYS A 185 1.94 -11.87 19.50
CA CYS A 185 2.41 -12.98 18.69
C CYS A 185 3.66 -13.62 19.28
N ASP A 186 3.76 -14.92 19.19
CA ASP A 186 5.01 -15.63 19.39
C ASP A 186 6.00 -15.18 18.32
N VAL A 187 7.14 -14.66 18.77
CA VAL A 187 8.17 -14.19 17.84
C VAL A 187 8.71 -15.38 17.06
N ASP A 188 8.85 -15.24 15.75
CA ASP A 188 9.43 -16.27 14.90
C ASP A 188 10.89 -16.53 15.26
N TYR A 189 11.14 -17.72 15.82
CA TYR A 189 12.49 -18.18 16.19
C TYR A 189 13.28 -18.73 14.99
N SER A 190 12.73 -18.75 13.80
CA SER A 190 13.41 -19.26 12.58
C SER A 190 14.69 -18.47 12.25
N LEU A 191 14.74 -17.19 12.65
CA LEU A 191 15.90 -16.31 12.48
C LEU A 191 16.92 -16.40 13.64
N GLY A 192 16.67 -17.26 14.64
CA GLY A 192 17.54 -17.53 15.77
C GLY A 192 17.13 -16.83 17.07
N ASN A 193 17.53 -17.43 18.20
CA ASN A 193 17.13 -16.96 19.53
C ASN A 193 17.53 -15.49 19.81
N ASN A 194 18.71 -15.07 19.36
CA ASN A 194 19.17 -13.69 19.57
C ASN A 194 18.26 -12.66 18.90
N PHE A 195 17.72 -12.99 17.72
CA PHE A 195 16.74 -12.14 17.04
C PHE A 195 15.42 -12.10 17.83
N ALA A 196 14.91 -13.25 18.25
CA ALA A 196 13.68 -13.34 19.02
C ALA A 196 13.76 -12.59 20.34
N ASP A 197 14.91 -12.67 21.04
CA ASP A 197 15.17 -11.92 22.26
C ASP A 197 15.17 -10.40 21.99
N PHE A 198 15.80 -9.96 20.93
CA PHE A 198 15.81 -8.55 20.50
C PHE A 198 14.40 -8.06 20.17
N ALA A 199 13.67 -8.77 19.32
CA ALA A 199 12.30 -8.43 18.97
C ALA A 199 11.36 -8.43 20.19
N SER A 200 11.55 -9.38 21.12
CA SER A 200 10.82 -9.44 22.40
C SER A 200 11.09 -8.23 23.29
N GLN A 201 12.34 -7.76 23.40
CA GLN A 201 12.65 -6.54 24.14
C GLN A 201 11.99 -5.32 23.51
N PHE A 202 12.04 -5.21 22.20
CA PHE A 202 11.41 -4.14 21.45
C PHE A 202 9.88 -4.13 21.67
N SER A 203 9.22 -5.28 21.56
CA SER A 203 7.77 -5.40 21.75
C SER A 203 7.32 -5.08 23.19
N LYS A 204 8.19 -5.28 24.19
CA LYS A 204 7.91 -4.98 25.60
C LYS A 204 8.13 -3.53 25.99
N ASP A 205 8.78 -2.72 25.15
CA ASP A 205 9.00 -1.30 25.48
C ASP A 205 7.68 -0.54 25.49
N SER A 206 7.28 -0.12 26.67
CA SER A 206 6.03 0.62 26.89
C SER A 206 6.01 1.97 26.16
N ARG A 207 7.18 2.57 25.86
CA ARG A 207 7.27 3.86 25.15
C ARG A 207 6.88 3.66 23.69
N TYR A 208 7.44 2.64 23.02
CA TYR A 208 7.10 2.33 21.64
C TYR A 208 5.60 2.00 21.50
N ARG A 209 5.08 1.13 22.37
CA ARG A 209 3.65 0.78 22.41
C ARG A 209 2.76 2.00 22.65
N THR A 210 3.20 2.95 23.51
CA THR A 210 2.47 4.18 23.74
C THR A 210 2.36 5.02 22.45
N GLU A 211 3.46 5.17 21.71
CA GLU A 211 3.46 5.91 20.44
C GLU A 211 2.58 5.23 19.39
N LEU A 212 2.64 3.90 19.32
CA LEU A 212 1.80 3.13 18.42
C LEU A 212 0.31 3.26 18.76
N TYR A 213 -0.06 3.23 20.04
CA TYR A 213 -1.45 3.39 20.47
C TYR A 213 -1.99 4.81 20.25
N LYS A 214 -1.14 5.83 20.24
CA LYS A 214 -1.52 7.18 19.79
C LYS A 214 -1.89 7.18 18.30
N LEU A 215 -1.09 6.51 17.47
CA LEU A 215 -1.38 6.35 16.04
C LEU A 215 -2.64 5.52 15.80
N ARG A 216 -2.83 4.41 16.53
CA ARG A 216 -4.06 3.63 16.49
C ARG A 216 -5.29 4.48 16.81
N ARG A 217 -5.22 5.29 17.87
CA ARG A 217 -6.33 6.19 18.23
C ARG A 217 -6.68 7.15 17.08
N LYS A 218 -5.68 7.70 16.38
CA LYS A 218 -5.90 8.49 15.17
C LYS A 218 -6.53 7.67 14.05
N PHE A 219 -5.98 6.51 13.75
CA PHE A 219 -6.49 5.59 12.74
C PHE A 219 -7.97 5.25 12.95
N MET A 220 -8.37 5.03 14.20
CA MET A 220 -9.76 4.73 14.56
C MET A 220 -10.71 5.93 14.53
N SER A 221 -10.22 7.14 14.75
CA SER A 221 -11.08 8.31 15.01
C SER A 221 -11.00 9.40 13.95
N HIS A 222 -9.94 9.46 13.15
CA HIS A 222 -9.79 10.47 12.09
C HIS A 222 -10.38 9.94 10.78
N ALA A 223 -11.11 10.80 10.10
CA ALA A 223 -11.72 10.50 8.81
C ALA A 223 -11.42 11.65 7.85
N ASP A 224 -10.14 11.95 7.68
CA ASP A 224 -9.66 13.15 6.99
C ASP A 224 -9.92 13.09 5.49
N GLY A 225 -9.66 11.92 4.87
CA GLY A 225 -9.88 11.64 3.46
C GLY A 225 -10.14 10.16 3.20
N LEU A 226 -10.53 9.81 1.99
CA LEU A 226 -10.63 8.41 1.56
C LEU A 226 -9.21 7.91 1.27
N ILE A 227 -8.75 6.94 2.06
CA ILE A 227 -7.46 6.29 1.93
C ILE A 227 -7.61 4.89 1.33
N HIS A 228 -6.53 4.38 0.73
CA HIS A 228 -6.44 3.02 0.21
C HIS A 228 -6.40 1.97 1.34
N ALA A 229 -5.70 2.32 2.40
CA ALA A 229 -5.49 1.58 3.64
C ALA A 229 -4.63 0.30 3.54
N ASP A 230 -4.29 -0.16 2.32
CA ASP A 230 -3.36 -1.28 2.09
C ASP A 230 -2.42 -0.97 0.91
N LEU A 231 -1.87 0.25 0.87
CA LEU A 231 -1.05 0.73 -0.24
C LEU A 231 0.40 0.23 -0.14
N HIS A 232 0.58 -1.05 -0.39
CA HIS A 232 1.91 -1.66 -0.49
C HIS A 232 2.39 -1.80 -1.95
N THR A 233 3.68 -2.08 -2.13
CA THR A 233 4.31 -2.16 -3.45
C THR A 233 3.79 -3.31 -4.34
N SER A 234 3.05 -4.29 -3.81
CA SER A 234 2.34 -5.29 -4.64
C SER A 234 1.02 -4.78 -5.22
N ASN A 235 0.42 -3.73 -4.63
CA ASN A 235 -0.80 -3.10 -5.11
C ASN A 235 -0.51 -1.92 -6.07
N ILE A 236 0.74 -1.80 -6.49
CA ILE A 236 1.20 -0.83 -7.48
C ILE A 236 1.82 -1.58 -8.65
N LEU A 237 1.27 -1.35 -9.84
CA LEU A 237 1.85 -1.81 -11.09
C LEU A 237 2.51 -0.63 -11.80
N ALA A 238 3.73 -0.80 -12.31
CA ALA A 238 4.44 0.28 -12.98
C ALA A 238 5.26 -0.18 -14.17
N SER A 239 5.47 0.75 -15.08
CA SER A 239 6.53 0.74 -16.10
C SER A 239 7.52 1.86 -15.77
N ARG A 240 8.35 2.24 -16.72
CA ARG A 240 9.26 3.37 -16.55
C ARG A 240 8.52 4.68 -16.30
N ASP A 241 7.42 4.90 -17.03
CA ASP A 241 6.75 6.19 -17.15
C ASP A 241 5.30 6.18 -16.63
N GLU A 242 4.72 5.00 -16.41
CA GLU A 242 3.32 4.80 -16.04
C GLU A 242 3.19 4.00 -14.73
N MET A 243 2.14 4.28 -13.98
CA MET A 243 1.78 3.58 -12.75
C MET A 243 0.27 3.42 -12.65
N LYS A 244 -0.17 2.29 -12.12
CA LYS A 244 -1.57 2.05 -11.70
C LYS A 244 -1.61 1.49 -10.29
N VAL A 245 -2.59 1.93 -9.53
CA VAL A 245 -2.91 1.43 -8.17
C VAL A 245 -4.15 0.55 -8.27
N ILE A 246 -4.11 -0.61 -7.62
CA ILE A 246 -5.17 -1.62 -7.62
C ILE A 246 -5.47 -2.09 -6.19
N ASP A 247 -6.50 -2.91 -6.03
CA ASP A 247 -6.83 -3.65 -4.80
C ASP A 247 -7.22 -2.75 -3.60
N MET A 248 -8.24 -1.92 -3.82
CA MET A 248 -8.71 -0.92 -2.87
C MET A 248 -9.82 -1.44 -1.94
N GLU A 249 -9.86 -2.74 -1.64
CA GLU A 249 -10.93 -3.34 -0.83
C GLU A 249 -10.90 -2.90 0.65
N PHE A 250 -9.73 -2.49 1.15
CA PHE A 250 -9.55 -1.95 2.49
C PHE A 250 -9.91 -0.46 2.63
N ALA A 251 -10.24 0.22 1.53
CA ALA A 251 -10.47 1.66 1.53
C ALA A 251 -11.52 2.10 2.57
N PHE A 252 -11.20 3.13 3.33
CA PHE A 252 -12.10 3.78 4.29
C PHE A 252 -11.73 5.26 4.47
N MET A 253 -12.61 6.03 5.13
CA MET A 253 -12.30 7.41 5.51
C MET A 253 -11.36 7.40 6.72
N GLY A 254 -10.06 7.63 6.46
CA GLY A 254 -8.98 7.50 7.43
C GLY A 254 -8.12 8.76 7.57
N PRO A 255 -7.07 8.70 8.43
CA PRO A 255 -6.18 9.83 8.67
C PRO A 255 -5.25 10.10 7.49
N PHE A 256 -5.01 11.36 7.20
CA PHE A 256 -3.94 11.75 6.28
C PHE A 256 -2.59 11.20 6.72
N GLY A 257 -1.76 10.85 5.76
CA GLY A 257 -0.41 10.33 6.02
C GLY A 257 -0.33 8.83 6.33
N TYR A 258 -1.47 8.11 6.47
CA TYR A 258 -1.44 6.68 6.68
C TYR A 258 -0.89 5.92 5.47
N ASP A 259 -1.48 6.12 4.29
CA ASP A 259 -1.03 5.47 3.05
C ASP A 259 0.40 5.87 2.69
N LEU A 260 0.74 7.15 2.91
CA LEU A 260 2.10 7.64 2.73
C LEU A 260 3.10 6.89 3.63
N GLY A 261 2.76 6.72 4.90
CA GLY A 261 3.57 5.95 5.84
C GLY A 261 3.66 4.47 5.46
N TYR A 262 2.54 3.88 5.04
CA TYR A 262 2.51 2.49 4.60
C TYR A 262 3.50 2.24 3.46
N LEU A 263 3.49 3.08 2.43
CA LEU A 263 4.38 2.95 1.28
C LEU A 263 5.84 3.28 1.63
N VAL A 264 6.08 4.30 2.45
CA VAL A 264 7.43 4.61 2.97
C VAL A 264 8.01 3.42 3.73
N GLY A 265 7.23 2.75 4.58
CA GLY A 265 7.64 1.53 5.26
C GLY A 265 8.06 0.42 4.29
N ASN A 266 7.29 0.19 3.22
CA ASN A 266 7.66 -0.77 2.18
C ASN A 266 9.01 -0.42 1.50
N LEU A 267 9.24 0.85 1.20
CA LEU A 267 10.50 1.29 0.59
C LEU A 267 11.69 1.18 1.57
N ILE A 268 11.47 1.38 2.87
CA ILE A 268 12.47 1.13 3.92
C ILE A 268 12.79 -0.37 4.00
N SER A 269 11.78 -1.25 3.93
CA SER A 269 11.99 -2.70 3.87
C SER A 269 12.87 -3.09 2.67
N GLN A 270 12.57 -2.58 1.47
CA GLN A 270 13.40 -2.78 0.28
C GLN A 270 14.83 -2.24 0.46
N TYR A 271 14.99 -1.10 1.16
CA TYR A 271 16.30 -0.55 1.47
C TYR A 271 17.11 -1.47 2.40
N CYS A 272 16.49 -2.00 3.45
CA CYS A 272 17.11 -2.97 4.35
C CYS A 272 17.48 -4.25 3.61
N ALA A 273 16.59 -4.78 2.75
CA ALA A 273 16.90 -5.91 1.90
C ALA A 273 18.10 -5.62 0.96
N ALA A 274 18.16 -4.43 0.37
CA ALA A 274 19.26 -4.02 -0.51
C ALA A 274 20.62 -3.95 0.20
N CYS A 275 20.64 -3.79 1.52
CA CYS A 275 21.89 -3.83 2.30
C CYS A 275 22.54 -5.22 2.32
N PHE A 276 21.76 -6.30 2.16
CA PHE A 276 22.21 -7.68 2.39
C PHE A 276 21.99 -8.62 1.20
N LYS A 277 21.03 -8.38 0.31
CA LYS A 277 20.80 -9.21 -0.87
C LYS A 277 21.97 -9.11 -1.87
N ARG A 278 22.07 -10.08 -2.77
CA ARG A 278 23.11 -10.11 -3.80
C ARG A 278 22.92 -9.03 -4.86
N PHE A 279 24.03 -8.44 -5.30
CA PHE A 279 24.12 -7.52 -6.42
C PHE A 279 25.30 -7.91 -7.33
N PRO A 280 25.26 -7.57 -8.64
CA PRO A 280 26.36 -7.80 -9.54
C PRO A 280 27.66 -7.10 -9.09
N SER A 281 27.56 -5.95 -8.44
CA SER A 281 28.69 -5.20 -7.88
C SER A 281 28.23 -4.33 -6.71
N GLU A 282 29.19 -3.90 -5.89
CA GLU A 282 28.91 -2.94 -4.81
C GLU A 282 28.44 -1.57 -5.36
N GLN A 283 28.88 -1.20 -6.57
CA GLN A 283 28.39 0.01 -7.24
C GLN A 283 26.90 -0.09 -7.56
N ASN A 284 26.42 -1.25 -8.05
CA ASN A 284 24.99 -1.48 -8.29
C ASN A 284 24.18 -1.42 -6.99
N ARG A 285 24.69 -1.99 -5.89
CA ARG A 285 24.06 -1.89 -4.56
C ARG A 285 23.93 -0.44 -4.13
N LYS A 286 25.00 0.35 -4.22
CA LYS A 286 24.97 1.77 -3.86
C LYS A 286 23.97 2.57 -4.70
N GLN A 287 23.93 2.33 -6.00
CA GLN A 287 22.99 2.98 -6.91
C GLN A 287 21.54 2.64 -6.55
N PHE A 288 21.24 1.37 -6.28
CA PHE A 288 19.88 0.95 -5.94
C PHE A 288 19.44 1.48 -4.57
N LYS A 289 20.30 1.48 -3.57
CA LYS A 289 20.03 2.12 -2.27
C LYS A 289 19.76 3.62 -2.42
N ALA A 290 20.59 4.32 -3.16
CA ALA A 290 20.41 5.75 -3.43
C ALA A 290 19.07 6.02 -4.17
N TYR A 291 18.71 5.16 -5.12
CA TYR A 291 17.41 5.21 -5.80
C TYR A 291 16.24 5.07 -4.82
N LEU A 292 16.28 4.12 -3.88
CA LEU A 292 15.20 3.92 -2.91
C LEU A 292 15.03 5.14 -1.99
N LEU A 293 16.14 5.70 -1.50
CA LEU A 293 16.11 6.93 -0.69
C LEU A 293 15.58 8.13 -1.48
N ALA A 294 16.01 8.28 -2.73
CA ALA A 294 15.50 9.32 -3.62
C ALA A 294 14.00 9.13 -3.93
N THR A 295 13.53 7.89 -4.03
CA THR A 295 12.11 7.57 -4.20
C THR A 295 11.30 7.96 -2.97
N ILE A 296 11.77 7.64 -1.75
CA ILE A 296 11.14 8.07 -0.49
C ILE A 296 11.07 9.61 -0.44
N LYS A 297 12.17 10.29 -0.75
CA LYS A 297 12.20 11.76 -0.78
C LYS A 297 11.18 12.33 -1.76
N SER A 298 11.23 11.87 -3.01
CA SER A 298 10.31 12.31 -4.06
C SER A 298 8.84 12.08 -3.70
N LEU A 299 8.54 10.93 -3.08
CA LEU A 299 7.22 10.57 -2.60
C LEU A 299 6.67 11.58 -1.59
N ILE A 300 7.45 11.85 -0.54
CA ILE A 300 7.05 12.77 0.54
C ILE A 300 6.94 14.22 0.01
N GLU A 301 7.96 14.69 -0.69
CA GLU A 301 7.97 16.06 -1.22
C GLU A 301 6.85 16.30 -2.22
N THR A 302 6.57 15.32 -3.09
CA THR A 302 5.47 15.44 -4.06
C THR A 302 4.11 15.42 -3.37
N TYR A 303 3.92 14.57 -2.37
CA TYR A 303 2.69 14.57 -1.57
C TYR A 303 2.44 15.96 -0.96
N MET A 304 3.43 16.51 -0.22
CA MET A 304 3.31 17.81 0.45
C MET A 304 3.04 18.95 -0.54
N LYS A 305 3.78 18.97 -1.64
CA LYS A 305 3.62 19.96 -2.71
C LYS A 305 2.25 19.87 -3.38
N THR A 306 1.82 18.66 -3.73
CA THR A 306 0.55 18.44 -4.44
C THR A 306 -0.63 18.78 -3.53
N PHE A 307 -0.60 18.37 -2.26
CA PHE A 307 -1.64 18.72 -1.29
C PHE A 307 -1.75 20.26 -1.14
N THR A 308 -0.61 20.95 -1.03
CA THR A 308 -0.56 22.42 -0.99
C THR A 308 -1.20 23.03 -2.24
N LEU A 309 -0.85 22.54 -3.44
CA LEU A 309 -1.43 23.03 -4.68
C LEU A 309 -2.94 22.79 -4.78
N CYS A 310 -3.41 21.61 -4.31
CA CYS A 310 -4.83 21.32 -4.23
C CYS A 310 -5.56 22.26 -3.28
N TRP A 311 -4.98 22.53 -2.12
CA TRP A 311 -5.50 23.49 -1.16
C TRP A 311 -5.61 24.91 -1.76
N GLU A 312 -4.53 25.44 -2.31
CA GLU A 312 -4.50 26.78 -2.89
C GLU A 312 -5.54 26.98 -4.02
N ARG A 313 -5.75 25.94 -4.83
CA ARG A 313 -6.65 26.02 -5.99
C ARG A 313 -8.10 25.76 -5.65
N SER A 314 -8.38 24.87 -4.71
CA SER A 314 -9.69 24.22 -4.61
C SER A 314 -10.24 24.10 -3.20
N VAL A 315 -9.57 24.65 -2.18
CA VAL A 315 -10.11 24.64 -0.81
C VAL A 315 -11.41 25.44 -0.74
N LYS A 316 -12.37 24.96 0.06
CA LYS A 316 -13.63 25.69 0.30
C LYS A 316 -13.37 27.10 0.79
N GLU A 317 -14.23 28.04 0.36
CA GLU A 317 -14.12 29.47 0.66
C GLU A 317 -13.87 29.77 2.14
N ARG A 318 -14.52 29.02 3.05
CA ARG A 318 -14.39 29.21 4.50
C ARG A 318 -12.98 28.95 5.05
N TYR A 319 -12.17 28.19 4.32
CA TYR A 319 -10.77 27.86 4.69
C TYR A 319 -9.76 28.64 3.86
N ARG A 320 -10.22 29.42 2.86
CA ARG A 320 -9.33 30.23 2.02
C ARG A 320 -8.54 31.23 2.86
N GLY A 321 -7.24 31.31 2.61
CA GLY A 321 -6.34 32.21 3.37
C GLY A 321 -5.88 31.67 4.72
N GLN A 322 -6.35 30.47 5.14
CA GLN A 322 -5.95 29.83 6.41
C GLN A 322 -4.64 29.05 6.24
N GLN A 323 -3.54 29.72 5.94
CA GLN A 323 -2.23 29.08 5.71
C GLN A 323 -1.72 28.35 6.96
N GLY A 324 -1.98 28.85 8.15
CA GLY A 324 -1.61 28.18 9.40
C GLY A 324 -2.31 26.85 9.59
N LEU A 325 -3.57 26.70 9.10
CA LEU A 325 -4.27 25.43 9.13
C LEU A 325 -3.64 24.42 8.16
N LEU A 326 -3.33 24.83 6.92
CA LEU A 326 -2.63 23.98 5.96
C LEU A 326 -1.29 23.50 6.52
N GLN A 327 -0.49 24.42 7.07
CA GLN A 327 0.79 24.09 7.67
C GLN A 327 0.64 23.07 8.83
N SER A 328 -0.38 23.25 9.67
CA SER A 328 -0.67 22.31 10.77
C SER A 328 -1.02 20.90 10.24
N ILE A 329 -1.84 20.81 9.18
CA ILE A 329 -2.21 19.53 8.56
C ILE A 329 -0.97 18.83 7.99
N LEU A 330 -0.15 19.54 7.22
CA LEU A 330 1.06 18.97 6.61
C LEU A 330 2.11 18.59 7.67
N GLN A 331 2.23 19.38 8.74
CA GLN A 331 3.09 19.02 9.87
C GLN A 331 2.58 17.78 10.59
N GLU A 332 1.28 17.60 10.73
CA GLU A 332 0.69 16.40 11.30
C GLU A 332 0.97 15.16 10.43
N VAL A 333 0.88 15.28 9.11
CA VAL A 333 1.29 14.21 8.17
C VAL A 333 2.77 13.87 8.35
N MET A 334 3.67 14.88 8.45
CA MET A 334 5.11 14.66 8.68
C MET A 334 5.41 13.94 10.00
N VAL A 335 4.60 14.17 11.02
CA VAL A 335 4.74 13.50 12.32
C VAL A 335 4.18 12.09 12.28
N ASP A 336 3.06 11.86 11.62
CA ASP A 336 2.36 10.56 11.68
C ASP A 336 2.90 9.55 10.67
N MET A 337 3.28 9.98 9.49
CA MET A 337 3.80 9.13 8.41
C MET A 337 4.97 8.22 8.85
N PRO A 338 6.04 8.71 9.51
CA PRO A 338 7.13 7.82 9.95
C PRO A 338 6.68 6.82 11.02
N GLY A 339 5.70 7.20 11.83
CA GLY A 339 5.11 6.31 12.82
C GLY A 339 4.31 5.18 12.17
N TYR A 340 3.52 5.46 11.15
CA TYR A 340 2.81 4.43 10.37
C TYR A 340 3.80 3.56 9.57
N ALA A 341 4.88 4.13 9.03
CA ALA A 341 5.94 3.36 8.38
C ALA A 341 6.59 2.36 9.34
N SER A 342 6.93 2.81 10.54
CA SER A 342 7.47 1.97 11.62
C SER A 342 6.50 0.85 12.01
N MET A 343 5.21 1.17 12.18
CA MET A 343 4.18 0.18 12.51
C MET A 343 4.09 -0.94 11.45
N VAL A 344 4.05 -0.57 10.18
CA VAL A 344 3.93 -1.53 9.08
C VAL A 344 5.14 -2.46 9.02
N ASN A 345 6.34 -1.92 9.13
CA ASN A 345 7.56 -2.72 9.14
C ASN A 345 7.65 -3.63 10.37
N TRP A 346 7.31 -3.09 11.56
CA TRP A 346 7.21 -3.89 12.77
C TRP A 346 6.27 -5.08 12.58
N PHE A 347 5.03 -4.83 12.14
CA PHE A 347 4.04 -5.87 11.89
C PHE A 347 4.59 -6.96 10.94
N ARG A 348 5.16 -6.56 9.82
CA ARG A 348 5.70 -7.50 8.81
C ARG A 348 6.96 -8.24 9.27
N SER A 349 7.68 -7.69 10.24
CA SER A 349 8.90 -8.33 10.77
C SER A 349 8.60 -9.39 11.84
N VAL A 350 7.44 -9.33 12.51
CA VAL A 350 7.12 -10.19 13.65
C VAL A 350 5.85 -11.02 13.46
N SER A 351 5.02 -10.74 12.45
CA SER A 351 3.79 -11.49 12.17
C SER A 351 4.04 -12.70 11.28
N ASP A 352 3.03 -13.55 11.18
CA ASP A 352 3.01 -14.70 10.25
C ASP A 352 2.84 -14.28 8.78
N ILE A 353 2.79 -12.98 8.51
CA ILE A 353 2.65 -12.40 7.16
C ILE A 353 3.88 -11.52 6.89
N PRO A 354 5.08 -12.11 6.70
CA PRO A 354 6.30 -11.35 6.49
C PRO A 354 6.30 -10.63 5.13
N TYR A 355 7.16 -9.63 5.01
CA TYR A 355 7.43 -9.06 3.70
C TYR A 355 8.23 -10.04 2.83
N PRO A 356 7.77 -10.33 1.60
CA PRO A 356 8.55 -11.12 0.65
C PRO A 356 9.82 -10.39 0.17
N ASP A 357 10.02 -9.13 0.58
CA ASP A 357 11.22 -8.35 0.28
C ASP A 357 12.50 -8.97 0.84
N PHE A 358 12.41 -9.69 1.97
CA PHE A 358 13.55 -10.38 2.58
C PHE A 358 13.74 -11.81 2.07
N ASP A 359 12.77 -12.38 1.34
CA ASP A 359 12.87 -13.74 0.80
C ASP A 359 13.92 -13.86 -0.31
N VAL A 360 14.29 -12.74 -0.93
CA VAL A 360 15.38 -12.67 -1.91
C VAL A 360 16.79 -12.74 -1.28
N ILE A 361 16.88 -12.79 0.06
CA ILE A 361 18.13 -12.92 0.80
C ILE A 361 18.33 -14.40 1.14
N GLU A 362 19.23 -15.07 0.41
CA GLU A 362 19.48 -16.50 0.55
C GLU A 362 20.16 -16.89 1.87
N ASN A 363 21.06 -16.04 2.37
CA ASN A 363 21.81 -16.31 3.59
C ASN A 363 20.98 -15.96 4.83
N LYS A 364 20.83 -16.90 5.77
CA LYS A 364 20.03 -16.71 7.00
C LYS A 364 20.55 -15.58 7.90
N ASP A 365 21.88 -15.45 8.01
CA ASP A 365 22.46 -14.39 8.84
C ASP A 365 22.26 -13.02 8.21
N ASP A 366 22.38 -12.92 6.88
CA ASP A 366 22.08 -11.70 6.14
C ASP A 366 20.57 -11.35 6.23
N LYS A 367 19.68 -12.35 6.13
CA LYS A 367 18.23 -12.14 6.31
C LYS A 367 17.91 -11.62 7.72
N ARG A 368 18.50 -12.25 8.75
CA ARG A 368 18.39 -11.78 10.14
C ARG A 368 18.90 -10.34 10.28
N ASN A 369 20.08 -10.04 9.71
CA ASN A 369 20.67 -8.71 9.79
C ASN A 369 19.80 -7.65 9.09
N ALA A 370 19.19 -7.98 7.94
CA ALA A 370 18.23 -7.11 7.27
C ALA A 370 17.01 -6.81 8.14
N THR A 371 16.48 -7.84 8.82
CA THR A 371 15.32 -7.70 9.71
C THR A 371 15.67 -6.88 10.95
N VAL A 372 16.83 -7.13 11.56
CA VAL A 372 17.30 -6.32 12.71
C VAL A 372 17.51 -4.86 12.31
N LEU A 373 18.13 -4.61 11.16
CA LEU A 373 18.29 -3.24 10.64
C LEU A 373 16.93 -2.56 10.45
N SER A 374 15.95 -3.27 9.88
CA SER A 374 14.58 -2.73 9.74
C SER A 374 14.00 -2.33 11.09
N LEU A 375 14.08 -3.20 12.10
CA LEU A 375 13.57 -2.90 13.45
C LEU A 375 14.29 -1.73 14.12
N MET A 376 15.62 -1.58 13.91
CA MET A 376 16.36 -0.43 14.42
C MET A 376 15.94 0.87 13.76
N ILE A 377 15.71 0.85 12.44
CA ILE A 377 15.17 2.00 11.71
C ILE A 377 13.77 2.33 12.21
N ASP A 378 12.89 1.33 12.39
CA ASP A 378 11.54 1.51 12.89
C ASP A 378 11.52 2.20 14.26
N TRP A 379 12.40 1.77 15.15
CA TRP A 379 12.59 2.43 16.44
C TRP A 379 13.04 3.88 16.29
N GLY A 380 14.05 4.11 15.46
CA GLY A 380 14.61 5.45 15.24
C GLY A 380 13.59 6.42 14.68
N ILE A 381 12.85 6.02 13.65
CA ILE A 381 11.85 6.88 13.01
C ILE A 381 10.61 7.09 13.87
N MET A 382 10.18 6.09 14.67
CA MET A 382 9.08 6.25 15.61
C MET A 382 9.36 7.36 16.64
N PHE A 383 10.56 7.39 17.22
CA PHE A 383 10.91 8.40 18.22
C PHE A 383 11.49 9.70 17.63
N GLY A 384 12.06 9.64 16.43
CA GLY A 384 12.54 10.81 15.68
C GLY A 384 11.43 11.68 15.11
N ARG A 385 10.26 11.11 14.81
CA ARG A 385 9.17 11.72 14.03
C ARG A 385 8.74 13.12 14.46
N TYR A 386 8.81 13.42 15.74
CA TYR A 386 8.43 14.75 16.27
C TYR A 386 9.44 15.86 15.96
N LYS A 387 10.63 15.49 15.47
CA LYS A 387 11.70 16.44 15.13
C LYS A 387 11.82 16.67 13.62
N TYR A 388 11.21 15.80 12.79
CA TYR A 388 11.33 15.89 11.35
C TYR A 388 10.57 17.11 10.80
N GLN A 389 11.27 17.90 9.99
CA GLN A 389 10.71 19.05 9.28
C GLN A 389 10.67 18.79 7.76
N SER A 390 11.41 17.80 7.28
CA SER A 390 11.59 17.48 5.87
C SER A 390 11.80 15.99 5.64
N ALA A 391 11.70 15.54 4.40
CA ALA A 391 12.06 14.19 4.00
C ALA A 391 13.54 13.88 4.24
N ASP A 392 14.41 14.90 4.17
CA ASP A 392 15.85 14.74 4.40
C ASP A 392 16.14 14.32 5.85
N ASP A 393 15.43 14.84 6.84
CA ASP A 393 15.60 14.45 8.25
C ASP A 393 15.31 12.96 8.47
N LEU A 394 14.27 12.43 7.81
CA LEU A 394 13.95 11.00 7.82
C LEU A 394 15.06 10.17 7.16
N ILE A 395 15.54 10.61 6.00
CA ILE A 395 16.59 9.93 5.24
C ILE A 395 17.91 9.91 6.02
N GLU A 396 18.29 11.03 6.63
CA GLU A 396 19.47 11.12 7.48
C GLU A 396 19.38 10.15 8.67
N THR A 397 18.21 10.00 9.27
CA THR A 397 17.96 9.02 10.34
C THR A 397 18.17 7.59 9.83
N ILE A 398 17.63 7.23 8.66
CA ILE A 398 17.77 5.90 8.06
C ILE A 398 19.24 5.58 7.78
N ILE A 399 19.97 6.53 7.15
CA ILE A 399 21.39 6.37 6.81
C ILE A 399 22.24 6.26 8.08
N GLY A 400 22.02 7.12 9.07
CA GLY A 400 22.79 7.13 10.32
C GLY A 400 22.65 5.80 11.08
N ILE A 401 21.43 5.25 11.14
CA ILE A 401 21.19 3.95 11.78
C ILE A 401 21.86 2.81 11.02
N GLU A 402 21.81 2.80 9.68
CA GLU A 402 22.51 1.79 8.89
C GLU A 402 24.04 1.87 9.12
N GLU A 403 24.61 3.06 9.14
CA GLU A 403 26.06 3.24 9.38
C GLU A 403 26.49 2.74 10.77
N GLU A 404 25.68 3.00 11.79
CA GLU A 404 25.93 2.47 13.15
C GLU A 404 25.79 0.96 13.20
N PHE A 405 24.75 0.42 12.58
CA PHE A 405 24.55 -1.02 12.50
C PHE A 405 25.71 -1.73 11.79
N ARG A 406 26.21 -1.18 10.69
CA ARG A 406 27.37 -1.75 9.97
C ARG A 406 28.65 -1.76 10.79
N LYS A 407 28.84 -0.82 11.71
CA LYS A 407 30.00 -0.82 12.61
C LYS A 407 29.90 -1.91 13.69
N SER A 408 28.70 -2.43 13.94
CA SER A 408 28.46 -3.48 14.93
C SER A 408 28.53 -4.91 14.35
N LEU A 409 28.55 -5.06 13.02
CA LEU A 409 28.76 -6.32 12.32
C LEU A 409 30.26 -6.64 12.19
#